data_589d0d8a61e2fa5ca3bc0637411fa513
#
_entry.id   589d0d8a61e2fa5ca3bc0637411fa513
#
_cell.length_a   1.000
_cell.length_b   1.000
_cell.length_c   1.000
_cell.angle_alpha   90.00
_cell.angle_beta   90.00
_cell.angle_gamma   90.00
#
_symmetry.space_group_name_H-M   'P 1'
#
loop_
_entity.id
_entity.type
_entity.pdbx_description
1 polymer ?
#
loop_
_entity_poly.entity_id
_entity_poly.type
_entity_poly.pdbx_seq_one_letter_code
_entity_poly.pdbx_strand_id
1 'polypeptide(L)'
;NPRKAMEAMRDAAALLEHGESMVVFPEGTRSRGDHMNEFKSGAFKMACKAKVPVVPVAIDGSYRVMEANGGLMKPAHIRLTILPPIETASLDRAGQRALPELVAQQIAKAKAKA
;
A
#
# COMPACT_ATOMS: atom_id res chain seq x y z
N ASN A 1 14.77 -11.01 -10.27
CA ASN A 1 14.64 -12.47 -10.34
C ASN A 1 13.28 -12.90 -9.78
N PRO A 2 12.38 -13.46 -10.64
CA PRO A 2 11.05 -13.85 -10.18
C PRO A 2 11.05 -14.89 -9.04
N ARG A 3 12.02 -15.80 -9.06
CA ARG A 3 12.10 -16.81 -8.01
C ARG A 3 12.39 -16.19 -6.64
N LYS A 4 13.33 -15.24 -6.60
CA LYS A 4 13.66 -14.55 -5.35
C LYS A 4 12.50 -13.70 -4.85
N ALA A 5 11.76 -13.08 -5.77
CA ALA A 5 10.59 -12.31 -5.41
C ALA A 5 9.51 -13.20 -4.80
N MET A 6 9.30 -14.39 -5.36
CA MET A 6 8.32 -15.34 -4.83
C MET A 6 8.74 -15.88 -3.46
N GLU A 7 10.02 -16.14 -3.26
CA GLU A 7 10.54 -16.57 -1.97
C GLU A 7 10.36 -15.51 -0.91
N ALA A 8 10.67 -14.25 -1.25
CA ALA A 8 10.50 -13.12 -0.33
C ALA A 8 9.02 -12.96 0.05
N MET A 9 8.13 -13.12 -0.92
CA MET A 9 6.70 -13.01 -0.69
C MET A 9 6.21 -14.14 0.24
N ARG A 10 6.71 -15.35 0.06
CA ARG A 10 6.37 -16.50 0.90
C ARG A 10 6.86 -16.29 2.33
N ASP A 11 8.09 -15.80 2.49
CA ASP A 11 8.65 -15.52 3.80
C ASP A 11 7.87 -14.42 4.53
N ALA A 12 7.50 -13.37 3.80
CA ALA A 12 6.71 -12.29 4.35
C ALA A 12 5.34 -12.77 4.80
N ALA A 13 4.68 -13.61 3.99
CA ALA A 13 3.40 -14.17 4.35
C ALA A 13 3.49 -15.03 5.63
N ALA A 14 4.57 -15.79 5.77
CA ALA A 14 4.78 -16.59 6.98
C ALA A 14 4.91 -15.72 8.22
N LEU A 15 5.62 -14.59 8.13
CA LEU A 15 5.73 -13.65 9.25
C LEU A 15 4.36 -13.09 9.63
N LEU A 16 3.55 -12.74 8.64
CA LEU A 16 2.20 -12.23 8.90
C LEU A 16 1.33 -13.28 9.59
N GLU A 17 1.46 -14.54 9.21
CA GLU A 17 0.73 -15.63 9.84
C GLU A 17 1.12 -15.83 11.31
N HIS A 18 2.33 -15.41 11.68
CA HIS A 18 2.80 -15.48 13.06
C HIS A 18 2.45 -14.22 13.88
N GLY A 19 1.64 -13.34 13.34
CA GLY A 19 1.18 -12.16 14.07
C GLY A 19 2.03 -10.91 13.88
N GLU A 20 3.02 -10.95 12.99
CA GLU A 20 3.81 -9.77 12.67
C GLU A 20 3.00 -8.80 11.81
N SER A 21 3.31 -7.51 11.94
CA SER A 21 2.73 -6.47 11.09
C SER A 21 3.76 -6.00 10.07
N MET A 22 3.28 -5.57 8.91
CA MET A 22 4.17 -5.18 7.83
C MET A 22 3.65 -3.91 7.15
N VAL A 23 4.53 -2.96 6.91
CA VAL A 23 4.22 -1.75 6.15
C VAL A 23 4.75 -1.94 4.74
N VAL A 24 3.91 -1.73 3.74
CA VAL A 24 4.30 -1.86 2.34
C VAL A 24 3.90 -0.63 1.55
N PHE A 25 4.66 -0.33 0.50
CA PHE A 25 4.37 0.73 -0.43
C PHE A 25 3.97 0.10 -1.77
N PRO A 26 2.67 -0.12 -2.00
CA PRO A 26 2.23 -0.94 -3.14
C PRO A 26 2.51 -0.32 -4.51
N GLU A 27 2.85 0.95 -4.57
CA GLU A 27 3.26 1.57 -5.82
C GLU A 27 4.62 1.04 -6.32
N GLY A 28 5.39 0.41 -5.44
CA GLY A 28 6.69 -0.15 -5.76
C GLY A 28 7.80 0.89 -5.79
N THR A 29 7.52 2.08 -6.28
CA THR A 29 8.42 3.23 -6.28
C THR A 29 7.67 4.46 -5.82
N ARG A 30 8.40 5.45 -5.31
CA ARG A 30 7.77 6.68 -4.87
C ARG A 30 7.24 7.46 -6.07
N SER A 31 6.01 7.95 -5.94
CA SER A 31 5.40 8.82 -6.94
C SER A 31 6.16 10.15 -7.00
N ARG A 32 6.43 10.63 -8.21
CA ARG A 32 7.15 11.90 -8.42
C ARG A 32 6.23 13.08 -8.66
N GLY A 33 4.95 12.91 -8.44
CA GLY A 33 3.96 13.97 -8.59
C GLY A 33 2.89 13.83 -7.54
N ASP A 34 1.81 14.54 -7.73
CA ASP A 34 0.69 14.55 -6.81
C ASP A 34 -0.34 13.45 -7.15
N HIS A 35 -0.02 12.60 -8.09
CA HIS A 35 -0.84 11.47 -8.50
C HIS A 35 -0.18 10.16 -8.05
N MET A 36 -1.00 9.13 -7.87
CA MET A 36 -0.52 7.81 -7.47
C MET A 36 -0.20 6.96 -8.69
N ASN A 37 0.86 6.17 -8.58
CA ASN A 37 1.16 5.14 -9.56
C ASN A 37 0.20 3.96 -9.39
N GLU A 38 0.16 3.08 -10.39
CA GLU A 38 -0.61 1.86 -10.31
C GLU A 38 -0.07 0.95 -9.20
N PHE A 39 -0.97 0.40 -8.39
CA PHE A 39 -0.58 -0.47 -7.28
C PHE A 39 -0.24 -1.86 -7.79
N LYS A 40 0.91 -2.37 -7.35
CA LYS A 40 1.34 -3.73 -7.66
C LYS A 40 0.62 -4.72 -6.77
N SER A 41 0.29 -5.87 -7.33
CA SER A 41 -0.56 -6.85 -6.64
C SER A 41 0.18 -7.70 -5.60
N GLY A 42 1.53 -7.69 -5.61
CA GLY A 42 2.30 -8.59 -4.75
C GLY A 42 1.99 -8.48 -3.27
N ALA A 43 1.94 -7.24 -2.75
CA ALA A 43 1.68 -7.02 -1.33
C ALA A 43 0.29 -7.53 -0.93
N PHE A 44 -0.69 -7.34 -1.82
CA PHE A 44 -2.05 -7.77 -1.55
C PHE A 44 -2.18 -9.29 -1.58
N LYS A 45 -1.41 -9.95 -2.44
CA LYS A 45 -1.37 -11.41 -2.48
C LYS A 45 -0.82 -11.99 -1.17
N MET A 46 0.19 -11.34 -0.59
CA MET A 46 0.71 -11.75 0.71
C MET A 46 -0.34 -11.67 1.80
N ALA A 47 -1.07 -10.56 1.86
CA ALA A 47 -2.11 -10.36 2.85
C ALA A 47 -3.23 -11.39 2.70
N CYS A 48 -3.66 -11.65 1.47
CA CYS A 48 -4.71 -12.64 1.22
C CYS A 48 -4.25 -14.05 1.57
N LYS A 49 -3.01 -14.39 1.26
CA LYS A 49 -2.45 -15.69 1.58
C LYS A 49 -2.39 -15.92 3.08
N ALA A 50 -1.98 -14.91 3.83
CA ALA A 50 -1.89 -14.97 5.28
C ALA A 50 -3.24 -14.74 5.97
N LYS A 51 -4.27 -14.33 5.23
CA LYS A 51 -5.62 -14.04 5.73
C LYS A 51 -5.63 -12.95 6.80
N VAL A 52 -4.74 -11.97 6.63
CA VAL A 52 -4.64 -10.84 7.55
C VAL A 52 -5.30 -9.60 6.93
N PRO A 53 -5.86 -8.70 7.76
CA PRO A 53 -6.48 -7.49 7.24
C PRO A 53 -5.47 -6.54 6.62
N VAL A 54 -5.95 -5.76 5.63
CA VAL A 54 -5.20 -4.70 5.01
C VAL A 54 -5.72 -3.37 5.54
N VAL A 55 -4.83 -2.55 6.07
CA VAL A 55 -5.19 -1.22 6.56
C VAL A 55 -4.61 -0.19 5.58
N PRO A 56 -5.46 0.42 4.74
CA PRO A 56 -4.98 1.46 3.83
C PRO A 56 -4.61 2.71 4.62
N VAL A 57 -3.51 3.34 4.22
CA VAL A 57 -3.06 4.60 4.82
C VAL A 57 -2.82 5.58 3.69
N ALA A 58 -3.54 6.69 3.70
CA ALA A 58 -3.36 7.76 2.72
C ALA A 58 -2.34 8.76 3.27
N ILE A 59 -1.29 9.01 2.50
CA ILE A 59 -0.26 9.98 2.86
C ILE A 59 -0.34 11.12 1.85
N ASP A 60 -0.77 12.29 2.31
CA ASP A 60 -0.89 13.46 1.46
C ASP A 60 0.16 14.49 1.87
N GLY A 61 0.82 15.08 0.87
CA GLY A 61 1.85 16.09 1.10
C GLY A 61 3.27 15.58 1.07
N SER A 62 3.50 14.25 1.02
CA SER A 62 4.86 13.70 0.99
C SER A 62 5.63 14.15 -0.24
N TYR A 63 4.97 14.33 -1.38
CA TYR A 63 5.56 14.88 -2.59
C TYR A 63 6.15 16.27 -2.32
N ARG A 64 5.44 17.09 -1.56
CA ARG A 64 5.86 18.47 -1.27
C ARG A 64 7.10 18.55 -0.39
N VAL A 65 7.38 17.49 0.36
CA VAL A 65 8.55 17.49 1.24
C VAL A 65 9.85 17.38 0.45
N MET A 66 9.87 16.59 -0.61
CA MET A 66 11.10 16.33 -1.37
C MET A 66 10.96 16.66 -2.86
N GLU A 67 9.98 16.11 -3.53
CA GLU A 67 9.91 16.17 -5.01
C GLU A 67 9.61 17.57 -5.51
N ALA A 68 8.66 18.27 -4.87
CA ALA A 68 8.28 19.63 -5.29
C ALA A 68 9.39 20.64 -5.02
N ASN A 69 10.35 20.33 -4.16
CA ASN A 69 11.45 21.21 -3.78
C ASN A 69 12.77 20.78 -4.43
N GLY A 70 12.70 20.13 -5.59
CA GLY A 70 13.88 19.72 -6.33
C GLY A 70 14.71 18.67 -5.62
N GLY A 71 14.08 17.83 -4.82
CA GLY A 71 14.74 16.80 -4.05
C GLY A 71 15.27 17.28 -2.70
N LEU A 72 15.17 18.58 -2.41
CA LEU A 72 15.60 19.12 -1.12
C LEU A 72 14.47 18.96 -0.10
N MET A 73 14.83 18.56 1.11
CA MET A 73 13.88 18.41 2.19
C MET A 73 13.56 19.76 2.80
N LYS A 74 12.30 20.15 2.77
CA LYS A 74 11.82 21.38 3.39
C LYS A 74 10.62 21.07 4.28
N PRO A 75 10.41 21.86 5.36
CA PRO A 75 9.21 21.65 6.18
C PRO A 75 7.94 21.78 5.36
N ALA A 76 7.05 20.82 5.54
CA ALA A 76 5.76 20.81 4.87
C ALA A 76 4.77 20.04 5.74
N HIS A 77 3.48 20.34 5.56
CA HIS A 77 2.45 19.60 6.25
C HIS A 77 2.19 18.28 5.51
N ILE A 78 2.30 17.19 6.25
CA ILE A 78 1.96 15.86 5.74
C ILE A 78 0.72 15.39 6.48
N ARG A 79 -0.31 15.02 5.73
CA ARG A 79 -1.53 14.46 6.32
C ARG A 79 -1.50 12.95 6.18
N LEU A 80 -1.68 12.27 7.29
CA LEU A 80 -1.75 10.82 7.32
C LEU A 80 -3.16 10.42 7.71
N THR A 81 -3.85 9.69 6.86
CA THR A 81 -5.21 9.22 7.11
C THR A 81 -5.22 7.71 7.14
N ILE A 82 -5.57 7.14 8.30
CA ILE A 82 -5.68 5.70 8.45
C ILE A 82 -7.13 5.31 8.18
N LEU A 83 -7.33 4.49 7.14
CA LEU A 83 -8.66 4.06 6.71
C LEU A 83 -9.06 2.77 7.40
N PRO A 84 -10.37 2.42 7.38
CA PRO A 84 -10.82 1.19 8.02
C PRO A 84 -10.15 -0.05 7.46
N PRO A 85 -9.88 -1.07 8.29
CA PRO A 85 -9.28 -2.31 7.81
C PRO A 85 -10.17 -3.03 6.82
N ILE A 86 -9.55 -3.67 5.83
CA ILE A 86 -10.24 -4.52 4.87
C ILE A 86 -9.89 -5.96 5.19
N GLU A 87 -10.91 -6.75 5.55
CA GLU A 87 -10.71 -8.17 5.84
C GLU A 87 -10.42 -8.93 4.55
N THR A 88 -9.41 -9.79 4.57
CA THR A 88 -9.03 -10.57 3.40
C THR A 88 -9.49 -12.03 3.48
N ALA A 89 -9.72 -12.54 4.68
CA ALA A 89 -10.04 -13.94 4.88
C ALA A 89 -11.34 -14.37 4.19
N SER A 90 -12.28 -13.44 4.03
CA SER A 90 -13.59 -13.72 3.42
C SER A 90 -13.65 -13.43 1.92
N LEU A 91 -12.55 -12.94 1.32
CA LEU A 91 -12.53 -12.59 -0.10
C LEU A 91 -12.42 -13.83 -0.99
N ASP A 92 -13.26 -13.89 -2.02
CA ASP A 92 -13.12 -14.87 -3.08
C ASP A 92 -12.02 -14.43 -4.07
N ARG A 93 -11.81 -15.19 -5.15
CA ARG A 93 -10.80 -14.86 -6.14
C ARG A 93 -11.02 -13.50 -6.79
N ALA A 94 -12.27 -13.20 -7.11
CA ALA A 94 -12.60 -11.91 -7.72
C ALA A 94 -12.32 -10.77 -6.77
N GLY A 95 -12.68 -10.92 -5.48
CA GLY A 95 -12.40 -9.92 -4.46
C GLY A 95 -10.92 -9.71 -4.24
N GLN A 96 -10.14 -10.80 -4.25
CA GLN A 96 -8.69 -10.69 -4.10
C GLN A 96 -8.04 -9.96 -5.26
N ARG A 97 -8.51 -10.21 -6.49
CA ARG A 97 -8.00 -9.54 -7.69
C ARG A 97 -8.37 -8.06 -7.72
N ALA A 98 -9.54 -7.71 -7.20
CA ALA A 98 -10.01 -6.33 -7.16
C ALA A 98 -9.40 -5.52 -6.02
N LEU A 99 -8.77 -6.16 -5.05
CA LEU A 99 -8.29 -5.52 -3.84
C LEU A 99 -7.30 -4.37 -4.10
N PRO A 100 -6.28 -4.52 -4.98
CA PRO A 100 -5.35 -3.40 -5.22
C PRO A 100 -6.06 -2.15 -5.71
N GLU A 101 -7.01 -2.29 -6.64
CA GLU A 101 -7.75 -1.15 -7.17
C GLU A 101 -8.66 -0.54 -6.12
N LEU A 102 -9.31 -1.37 -5.31
CA LEU A 102 -10.16 -0.91 -4.23
C LEU A 102 -9.36 -0.06 -3.23
N VAL A 103 -8.20 -0.53 -2.81
CA VAL A 103 -7.34 0.21 -1.89
C VAL A 103 -6.86 1.50 -2.53
N ALA A 104 -6.45 1.47 -3.80
CA ALA A 104 -6.01 2.66 -4.52
C ALA A 104 -7.12 3.70 -4.59
N GLN A 105 -8.35 3.29 -4.87
CA GLN A 105 -9.49 4.20 -4.92
C GLN A 105 -9.79 4.81 -3.56
N GLN A 106 -9.73 4.01 -2.49
CA GLN A 106 -9.98 4.52 -1.15
C GLN A 106 -8.93 5.53 -0.71
N ILE A 107 -7.66 5.26 -1.01
CA ILE A 107 -6.58 6.19 -0.70
C ILE A 107 -6.72 7.49 -1.50
N ALA A 108 -7.00 7.38 -2.80
CA ALA A 108 -7.18 8.56 -3.66
C ALA A 108 -8.34 9.42 -3.16
N LYS A 109 -9.44 8.79 -2.77
CA LYS A 109 -10.62 9.50 -2.25
C LYS A 109 -10.30 10.21 -0.94
N ALA A 110 -9.53 9.59 -0.06
CA ALA A 110 -9.12 10.19 1.20
C ALA A 110 -8.20 11.39 0.96
N LYS A 111 -7.28 11.30 0.00
CA LYS A 111 -6.39 12.40 -0.35
C LYS A 111 -7.16 13.56 -0.97
N ALA A 112 -8.19 13.28 -1.77
CA ALA A 112 -8.99 14.31 -2.42
C ALA A 112 -9.79 15.16 -1.43
N LYS A 113 -10.07 14.62 -0.25
CA LYS A 113 -10.81 15.35 0.80
C LYS A 113 -9.92 16.25 1.64
N ALA A 114 -8.61 16.23 1.37
CA ALA A 114 -7.65 17.00 2.15
C ALA A 114 -7.65 18.50 1.82
#